data_badb8159498874aed5c76e6f3578dc2d
#
_entry.id   badb8159498874aed5c76e6f3578dc2d
#
_cell.length_a   1.000
_cell.length_b   1.000
_cell.length_c   1.000
_cell.angle_alpha   90.00
_cell.angle_beta   90.00
_cell.angle_gamma   90.00
#
_symmetry.space_group_name_H-M   'P 1'
#
loop_
_entity.id
_entity.type
_entity.pdbx_description
1 polymer ?
#
loop_
_entity_poly.entity_id
_entity_poly.type
_entity_poly.pdbx_seq_one_letter_code
_entity_poly.pdbx_strand_id
1 'polypeptide(L)'
;MASRVDDVDGKIIRLVDDMFDTLVDSGNGIALAAPQIGVQKQVVVWDIDDEPLAIINPEVVESDGEWLYDEGCLSIPGLYVEMLRPKMVLVRGVDLNGEIIEIEADELEARMFQHEIDHLNGVLMFDRLEGDQRKEAMREYRRIEEEAAKQGARTPIRRRLGLS
;
A
#
# COMPACT_ATOMS: atom_id res chain seq x y z
N MET A 1 9.02 11.20 0.76
CA MET A 1 9.07 10.42 -0.50
C MET A 1 10.14 9.35 -0.39
N ALA A 2 9.82 8.11 -0.75
CA ALA A 2 10.77 7.01 -0.72
C ALA A 2 11.86 7.17 -1.80
N SER A 3 13.08 6.75 -1.51
CA SER A 3 14.19 6.82 -2.47
C SER A 3 14.20 5.62 -3.42
N ARG A 4 14.64 5.85 -4.65
CA ARG A 4 14.85 4.77 -5.62
C ARG A 4 15.91 3.79 -5.11
N VAL A 5 15.76 2.55 -5.51
CA VAL A 5 16.75 1.49 -5.29
C VAL A 5 17.66 1.45 -6.51
N ASP A 6 18.98 1.57 -6.31
CA ASP A 6 19.95 1.55 -7.41
C ASP A 6 20.29 0.11 -7.81
N ASP A 7 20.50 -0.77 -6.84
CA ASP A 7 20.85 -2.17 -7.05
C ASP A 7 19.97 -3.10 -6.19
N VAL A 8 19.55 -4.22 -6.77
CA VAL A 8 18.85 -5.29 -6.05
C VAL A 8 19.89 -6.21 -5.40
N ASP A 9 20.32 -5.82 -4.23
CA ASP A 9 21.33 -6.54 -3.43
C ASP A 9 20.70 -7.40 -2.32
N GLY A 10 21.55 -8.03 -1.51
CA GLY A 10 21.09 -8.85 -0.40
C GLY A 10 20.29 -8.08 0.67
N LYS A 11 20.50 -6.78 0.80
CA LYS A 11 19.72 -5.93 1.73
C LYS A 11 18.29 -5.75 1.23
N ILE A 12 18.13 -5.56 -0.07
CA ILE A 12 16.80 -5.45 -0.69
C ILE A 12 16.05 -6.78 -0.61
N ILE A 13 16.72 -7.90 -0.83
CA ILE A 13 16.11 -9.23 -0.69
C ILE A 13 15.64 -9.46 0.75
N ARG A 14 16.42 -9.12 1.76
CA ARG A 14 16.01 -9.22 3.18
C ARG A 14 14.85 -8.28 3.50
N LEU A 15 14.86 -7.07 2.96
CA LEU A 15 13.74 -6.14 3.11
C LEU A 15 12.44 -6.73 2.56
N VAL A 16 12.49 -7.34 1.38
CA VAL A 16 11.33 -7.99 0.77
C VAL A 16 10.82 -9.14 1.65
N ASP A 17 11.71 -9.97 2.20
CA ASP A 17 11.34 -11.05 3.12
C ASP A 17 10.66 -10.49 4.39
N ASP A 18 11.20 -9.45 4.99
CA ASP A 18 10.62 -8.78 6.17
C ASP A 18 9.24 -8.17 5.85
N MET A 19 9.08 -7.63 4.65
CA MET A 19 7.79 -7.08 4.19
C MET A 19 6.75 -8.19 4.01
N PHE A 20 7.11 -9.34 3.45
CA PHE A 20 6.21 -10.48 3.35
C PHE A 20 5.82 -11.03 4.73
N ASP A 21 6.75 -11.16 5.65
CA ASP A 21 6.45 -11.56 7.02
C ASP A 21 5.44 -10.63 7.68
N THR A 22 5.61 -9.32 7.50
CA THR A 22 4.67 -8.30 7.99
C THR A 22 3.30 -8.44 7.34
N LEU A 23 3.26 -8.68 6.05
CA LEU A 23 2.00 -8.84 5.30
C LEU A 23 1.22 -10.08 5.77
N VAL A 24 1.90 -11.21 5.93
CA VAL A 24 1.31 -12.46 6.48
C VAL A 24 0.79 -12.23 7.89
N ASP A 25 1.56 -11.58 8.75
CA ASP A 25 1.17 -11.27 10.13
C ASP A 25 -0.02 -10.33 10.23
N SER A 26 -0.29 -9.52 9.22
CA SER A 26 -1.46 -8.64 9.19
C SER A 26 -2.79 -9.38 9.10
N GLY A 27 -2.78 -10.56 8.51
CA GLY A 27 -3.92 -11.48 8.39
C GLY A 27 -4.95 -11.14 7.31
N ASN A 28 -4.97 -9.91 6.81
CA ASN A 28 -5.98 -9.46 5.85
C ASN A 28 -5.46 -8.46 4.79
N GLY A 29 -4.17 -8.16 4.82
CA GLY A 29 -3.56 -7.28 3.82
C GLY A 29 -3.20 -8.04 2.56
N ILE A 30 -3.35 -7.39 1.40
CA ILE A 30 -2.94 -7.94 0.10
C ILE A 30 -1.63 -7.33 -0.41
N ALA A 31 -1.24 -6.18 0.09
CA ALA A 31 -0.04 -5.47 -0.34
C ALA A 31 0.56 -4.60 0.77
N LEU A 32 1.84 -4.28 0.62
CA LEU A 32 2.59 -3.44 1.55
C LEU A 32 3.68 -2.68 0.79
N ALA A 33 3.85 -1.39 1.13
CA ALA A 33 4.97 -0.57 0.66
C ALA A 33 6.03 -0.43 1.77
N ALA A 34 7.29 -0.38 1.41
CA ALA A 34 8.40 -0.32 2.37
C ALA A 34 8.31 0.85 3.38
N PRO A 35 7.84 2.06 3.02
CA PRO A 35 7.64 3.12 4.00
C PRO A 35 6.69 2.74 5.15
N GLN A 36 5.75 1.82 4.93
CA GLN A 36 4.83 1.37 5.97
C GLN A 36 5.51 0.55 7.08
N ILE A 37 6.70 0.05 6.85
CA ILE A 37 7.56 -0.57 7.89
C ILE A 37 8.77 0.28 8.27
N GLY A 38 8.74 1.56 7.93
CA GLY A 38 9.77 2.53 8.31
C GLY A 38 10.99 2.56 7.39
N VAL A 39 10.94 1.91 6.23
CA VAL A 39 12.05 1.88 5.27
C VAL A 39 11.73 2.74 4.05
N GLN A 40 12.46 3.84 3.87
CA GLN A 40 12.21 4.81 2.81
C GLN A 40 12.83 4.39 1.46
N LYS A 41 12.38 3.23 0.96
CA LYS A 41 12.79 2.66 -0.32
C LYS A 41 11.57 2.38 -1.20
N GLN A 42 11.75 2.51 -2.52
CA GLN A 42 10.71 2.22 -3.50
C GLN A 42 10.59 0.72 -3.74
N VAL A 43 9.97 0.02 -2.78
CA VAL A 43 9.71 -1.42 -2.83
C VAL A 43 8.27 -1.67 -2.43
N VAL A 44 7.58 -2.48 -3.20
CA VAL A 44 6.21 -2.94 -2.95
C VAL A 44 6.17 -4.47 -3.03
N VAL A 45 5.49 -5.10 -2.08
CA VAL A 45 5.17 -6.52 -2.11
C VAL A 45 3.65 -6.71 -2.13
N TRP A 46 3.18 -7.75 -2.79
CA TRP A 46 1.77 -8.11 -2.77
C TRP A 46 1.59 -9.62 -2.89
N ASP A 47 0.45 -10.08 -2.43
CA ASP A 47 0.01 -11.46 -2.53
C ASP A 47 -1.47 -11.47 -2.88
N ILE A 48 -1.75 -11.81 -4.12
CA ILE A 48 -3.10 -12.02 -4.64
C ILE A 48 -3.14 -13.45 -5.16
N ASP A 49 -4.16 -14.19 -4.76
CA ASP A 49 -4.37 -15.60 -5.16
C ASP A 49 -3.20 -16.54 -4.79
N ASP A 50 -2.57 -16.34 -3.63
CA ASP A 50 -1.41 -17.11 -3.14
C ASP A 50 -0.19 -17.03 -4.08
N GLU A 51 -0.04 -15.92 -4.77
CA GLU A 51 1.14 -15.61 -5.60
C GLU A 51 1.89 -14.40 -5.03
N PRO A 52 2.83 -14.61 -4.08
CA PRO A 52 3.61 -13.52 -3.52
C PRO A 52 4.61 -12.95 -4.53
N LEU A 53 4.50 -11.67 -4.80
CA LEU A 53 5.32 -10.95 -5.76
C LEU A 53 5.87 -9.65 -5.17
N ALA A 54 6.97 -9.17 -5.75
CA ALA A 54 7.58 -7.89 -5.38
C ALA A 54 7.99 -7.10 -6.62
N ILE A 55 7.92 -5.77 -6.49
CA ILE A 55 8.39 -4.85 -7.52
C ILE A 55 9.19 -3.72 -6.90
N ILE A 56 10.25 -3.33 -7.56
CA ILE A 56 11.18 -2.30 -7.13
C ILE A 56 11.10 -1.13 -8.11
N ASN A 57 11.12 0.09 -7.57
CA ASN A 57 10.96 1.32 -8.33
C ASN A 57 9.71 1.34 -9.22
N PRO A 58 8.53 0.96 -8.71
CA PRO A 58 7.33 0.91 -9.54
C PRO A 58 6.85 2.31 -9.92
N GLU A 59 6.39 2.46 -11.14
CA GLU A 59 5.70 3.67 -11.62
C GLU A 59 4.52 3.29 -12.51
N VAL A 60 3.44 4.05 -12.43
CA VAL A 60 2.33 3.94 -13.38
C VAL A 60 2.70 4.70 -14.64
N VAL A 61 2.86 4.00 -15.76
CA VAL A 61 3.24 4.60 -17.04
C VAL A 61 2.05 4.86 -17.95
N GLU A 62 0.97 4.11 -17.80
CA GLU A 62 -0.30 4.30 -18.49
C GLU A 62 -1.47 3.97 -17.56
N SER A 63 -2.60 4.64 -17.75
CA SER A 63 -3.84 4.35 -17.02
C SER A 63 -5.05 4.60 -17.91
N ASP A 64 -6.13 3.85 -17.70
CA ASP A 64 -7.37 3.97 -18.46
C ASP A 64 -8.59 3.57 -17.62
N GLY A 65 -9.75 4.11 -18.02
CA GLY A 65 -11.03 3.84 -17.39
C GLY A 65 -11.16 4.42 -15.98
N GLU A 66 -12.32 4.17 -15.39
CA GLU A 66 -12.65 4.59 -14.03
C GLU A 66 -13.34 3.46 -13.29
N TRP A 67 -13.03 3.30 -12.01
CA TRP A 67 -13.63 2.30 -11.14
C TRP A 67 -13.83 2.83 -9.72
N LEU A 68 -15.07 2.87 -9.30
CA LEU A 68 -15.45 3.26 -7.95
C LEU A 68 -15.52 2.02 -7.07
N TYR A 69 -14.72 1.99 -6.01
CA TYR A 69 -14.62 0.83 -5.12
C TYR A 69 -14.15 1.22 -3.73
N ASP A 70 -14.50 0.43 -2.72
CA ASP A 70 -14.05 0.63 -1.36
C ASP A 70 -12.56 0.30 -1.20
N GLU A 71 -11.81 1.24 -0.65
CA GLU A 71 -10.39 1.13 -0.42
C GLU A 71 -10.07 1.20 1.08
N GLY A 72 -9.25 0.28 1.54
CA GLY A 72 -8.72 0.24 2.90
C GLY A 72 -7.19 0.25 2.89
N CYS A 73 -6.59 0.51 4.04
CA CYS A 73 -5.14 0.56 4.20
C CYS A 73 -4.72 -0.09 5.51
N LEU A 74 -3.65 -0.90 5.49
CA LEU A 74 -3.09 -1.52 6.71
C LEU A 74 -2.61 -0.48 7.73
N SER A 75 -2.20 0.70 7.26
CA SER A 75 -1.79 1.82 8.12
C SER A 75 -2.98 2.58 8.74
N ILE A 76 -4.20 2.33 8.26
CA ILE A 76 -5.44 2.96 8.72
C ILE A 76 -6.47 1.85 8.99
N PRO A 77 -6.23 1.01 10.00
CA PRO A 77 -7.03 -0.21 10.21
C PRO A 77 -8.50 0.11 10.50
N GLY A 78 -9.39 -0.65 9.86
CA GLY A 78 -10.83 -0.59 10.09
C GLY A 78 -11.57 0.46 9.28
N LEU A 79 -10.87 1.36 8.58
CA LEU A 79 -11.49 2.35 7.70
C LEU A 79 -11.50 1.87 6.27
N TYR A 80 -12.67 1.93 5.63
CA TYR A 80 -12.86 1.71 4.21
C TYR A 80 -13.59 2.92 3.62
N VAL A 81 -13.08 3.43 2.50
CA VAL A 81 -13.63 4.62 1.84
C VAL A 81 -13.80 4.34 0.36
N GLU A 82 -14.99 4.64 -0.17
CA GLU A 82 -15.25 4.56 -1.60
C GLU A 82 -14.44 5.62 -2.35
N MET A 83 -13.61 5.18 -3.29
CA MET A 83 -12.70 6.03 -4.05
C MET A 83 -12.77 5.72 -5.54
N LEU A 84 -12.75 6.78 -6.34
CA LEU A 84 -12.61 6.68 -7.79
C LEU A 84 -11.13 6.62 -8.17
N ARG A 85 -10.75 5.58 -8.89
CA ARG A 85 -9.40 5.43 -9.44
C ARG A 85 -9.47 4.90 -10.87
N PRO A 86 -8.43 5.08 -11.69
CA PRO A 86 -8.29 4.35 -12.93
C PRO A 86 -8.54 2.85 -12.76
N LYS A 87 -9.31 2.27 -13.68
CA LYS A 87 -9.66 0.85 -13.66
C LYS A 87 -8.50 -0.03 -14.10
N MET A 88 -7.72 0.44 -15.05
CA MET A 88 -6.58 -0.26 -15.64
C MET A 88 -5.32 0.58 -15.53
N VAL A 89 -4.20 -0.06 -15.26
CA VAL A 89 -2.88 0.58 -15.23
C VAL A 89 -1.84 -0.32 -15.88
N LEU A 90 -0.83 0.31 -16.49
CA LEU A 90 0.44 -0.32 -16.84
C LEU A 90 1.49 0.17 -15.85
N VAL A 91 2.06 -0.75 -15.08
CA VAL A 91 3.11 -0.47 -14.10
C VAL A 91 4.44 -0.97 -14.62
N ARG A 92 5.45 -0.12 -14.59
CA ARG A 92 6.84 -0.49 -14.91
C ARG A 92 7.68 -0.45 -13.65
N GLY A 93 8.58 -1.42 -13.50
CA GLY A 93 9.52 -1.46 -12.38
C GLY A 93 10.62 -2.47 -12.65
N VAL A 94 11.26 -2.91 -11.58
CA VAL A 94 12.36 -3.88 -11.61
C VAL A 94 11.98 -5.07 -10.74
N ASP A 95 12.26 -6.29 -11.20
CA ASP A 95 12.06 -7.50 -10.43
C ASP A 95 13.23 -7.80 -9.47
N LEU A 96 13.16 -8.91 -8.73
CA LEU A 96 14.20 -9.28 -7.77
C LEU A 96 15.51 -9.77 -8.45
N ASN A 97 15.50 -9.99 -9.76
CA ASN A 97 16.68 -10.29 -10.56
C ASN A 97 17.35 -9.04 -11.13
N GLY A 98 16.78 -7.85 -10.87
CA GLY A 98 17.27 -6.59 -11.42
C GLY A 98 16.83 -6.32 -12.86
N GLU A 99 15.87 -7.07 -13.37
CA GLU A 99 15.36 -6.93 -14.74
C GLU A 99 14.12 -6.01 -14.78
N ILE A 100 14.01 -5.21 -15.83
CA ILE A 100 12.85 -4.34 -16.05
C ILE A 100 11.65 -5.20 -16.41
N ILE A 101 10.53 -4.98 -15.69
CA ILE A 101 9.25 -5.63 -15.94
C ILE A 101 8.15 -4.61 -16.16
N GLU A 102 7.15 -4.98 -16.95
CA GLU A 102 5.89 -4.26 -17.11
C GLU A 102 4.73 -5.18 -16.74
N ILE A 103 3.80 -4.65 -15.96
CA ILE A 103 2.62 -5.39 -15.49
C ILE A 103 1.38 -4.62 -15.92
N GLU A 104 0.54 -5.26 -16.73
CA GLU A 104 -0.82 -4.79 -16.99
C GLU A 104 -1.72 -5.30 -15.88
N ALA A 105 -2.41 -4.40 -15.21
CA ALA A 105 -3.31 -4.71 -14.11
C ALA A 105 -4.67 -4.05 -14.33
N ASP A 106 -5.72 -4.70 -13.86
CA ASP A 106 -7.06 -4.16 -13.84
C ASP A 106 -7.73 -4.31 -12.46
N GLU A 107 -8.81 -3.58 -12.26
CA GLU A 107 -9.67 -3.64 -11.08
C GLU A 107 -8.88 -3.64 -9.75
N LEU A 108 -8.94 -4.71 -8.96
CA LEU A 108 -8.34 -4.77 -7.62
C LEU A 108 -6.80 -4.65 -7.67
N GLU A 109 -6.16 -5.35 -8.59
CA GLU A 109 -4.70 -5.28 -8.73
C GLU A 109 -4.24 -3.88 -9.20
N ALA A 110 -4.95 -3.28 -10.15
CA ALA A 110 -4.68 -1.90 -10.58
C ALA A 110 -4.83 -0.90 -9.42
N ARG A 111 -5.86 -1.06 -8.60
CA ARG A 111 -6.10 -0.25 -7.41
C ARG A 111 -4.99 -0.43 -6.38
N MET A 112 -4.59 -1.66 -6.14
CA MET A 112 -3.49 -2.00 -5.24
C MET A 112 -2.20 -1.29 -5.65
N PHE A 113 -1.79 -1.38 -6.90
CA PHE A 113 -0.58 -0.69 -7.38
C PHE A 113 -0.65 0.82 -7.18
N GLN A 114 -1.76 1.44 -7.51
CA GLN A 114 -1.94 2.88 -7.32
C GLN A 114 -1.86 3.28 -5.86
N HIS A 115 -2.49 2.51 -4.97
CA HIS A 115 -2.45 2.73 -3.52
C HIS A 115 -1.02 2.62 -2.96
N GLU A 116 -0.29 1.57 -3.31
CA GLU A 116 1.06 1.33 -2.82
C GLU A 116 2.09 2.33 -3.40
N ILE A 117 1.94 2.70 -4.68
CA ILE A 117 2.77 3.75 -5.29
C ILE A 117 2.51 5.11 -4.64
N ASP A 118 1.28 5.40 -4.24
CA ASP A 118 0.96 6.59 -3.44
C ASP A 118 1.78 6.61 -2.15
N HIS A 119 1.85 5.50 -1.41
CA HIS A 119 2.69 5.41 -0.21
C HIS A 119 4.16 5.73 -0.48
N LEU A 120 4.71 5.27 -1.60
CA LEU A 120 6.09 5.57 -2.01
C LEU A 120 6.30 7.07 -2.25
N ASN A 121 5.27 7.77 -2.68
CA ASN A 121 5.27 9.21 -2.94
C ASN A 121 4.85 10.06 -1.72
N GLY A 122 4.62 9.41 -0.57
CA GLY A 122 4.17 10.09 0.64
C GLY A 122 2.70 10.50 0.61
N VAL A 123 1.89 9.91 -0.27
CA VAL A 123 0.46 10.18 -0.40
C VAL A 123 -0.33 9.11 0.34
N LEU A 124 -1.21 9.54 1.22
CA LEU A 124 -2.14 8.67 1.94
C LEU A 124 -3.51 8.67 1.27
N MET A 125 -4.31 7.67 1.63
CA MET A 125 -5.69 7.56 1.17
C MET A 125 -6.50 8.84 1.43
N PHE A 126 -6.34 9.47 2.59
CA PHE A 126 -6.98 10.74 2.94
C PHE A 126 -6.62 11.90 1.98
N ASP A 127 -5.42 11.90 1.43
CA ASP A 127 -4.95 12.95 0.52
C ASP A 127 -5.64 12.90 -0.84
N ARG A 128 -6.23 11.76 -1.18
CA ARG A 128 -7.05 11.56 -2.38
C ARG A 128 -8.51 11.97 -2.22
N LEU A 129 -8.95 12.19 -1.00
CA LEU A 129 -10.31 12.61 -0.67
C LEU A 129 -10.39 14.13 -0.60
N GLU A 130 -11.52 14.69 -1.03
CA GLU A 130 -11.75 16.12 -1.04
C GLU A 130 -13.01 16.50 -0.22
N GLY A 131 -13.07 17.75 0.21
CA GLY A 131 -14.21 18.36 0.82
C GLY A 131 -14.82 17.58 1.99
N ASP A 132 -16.11 17.36 1.93
CA ASP A 132 -16.87 16.69 2.99
C ASP A 132 -16.54 15.22 3.13
N GLN A 133 -16.22 14.54 2.03
CA GLN A 133 -15.82 13.14 2.04
C GLN A 133 -14.54 12.93 2.88
N ARG A 134 -13.55 13.81 2.72
CA ARG A 134 -12.33 13.78 3.54
C ARG A 134 -12.63 13.99 5.03
N LYS A 135 -13.46 14.99 5.33
CA LYS A 135 -13.85 15.29 6.74
C LYS A 135 -14.58 14.11 7.38
N GLU A 136 -15.49 13.50 6.64
CA GLU A 136 -16.26 12.35 7.11
C GLU A 136 -15.34 11.13 7.36
N ALA A 137 -14.46 10.81 6.42
CA ALA A 137 -13.50 9.72 6.56
C ALA A 137 -12.56 9.91 7.76
N MET A 138 -12.06 11.13 7.97
CA MET A 138 -11.21 11.46 9.13
C MET A 138 -11.96 11.37 10.46
N ARG A 139 -13.23 11.78 10.47
CA ARG A 139 -14.09 11.67 11.66
C ARG A 139 -14.36 10.21 12.01
N GLU A 140 -14.70 9.41 11.01
CA GLU A 140 -14.94 7.98 11.18
C GLU A 140 -13.69 7.25 11.68
N TYR A 141 -12.53 7.57 11.14
CA TYR A 141 -11.27 6.98 11.59
C TYR A 141 -10.98 7.31 13.07
N ARG A 142 -11.19 8.55 13.50
CA ARG A 142 -11.05 8.91 14.92
C ARG A 142 -12.00 8.11 15.80
N ARG A 143 -13.25 7.92 15.38
CA ARG A 143 -14.23 7.10 16.09
C ARG A 143 -13.73 5.66 16.25
N ILE A 144 -13.21 5.07 15.18
CA ILE A 144 -12.63 3.71 15.19
C ILE A 144 -11.46 3.63 16.19
N GLU A 145 -10.56 4.61 16.17
CA GLU A 145 -9.43 4.64 17.09
C GLU A 145 -9.87 4.77 18.56
N GLU A 146 -10.86 5.62 18.85
CA GLU A 146 -11.41 5.79 20.19
C GLU A 146 -12.09 4.52 20.71
N GLU A 147 -12.85 3.83 19.87
CA GLU A 147 -13.49 2.56 20.22
C GLU A 147 -12.46 1.47 20.48
N ALA A 148 -11.44 1.36 19.64
CA ALA A 148 -10.34 0.41 19.81
C ALA A 148 -9.57 0.67 21.13
N ALA A 149 -9.34 1.93 21.46
CA ALA A 149 -8.69 2.31 22.72
C ALA A 149 -9.54 1.94 23.95
N LYS A 150 -10.86 2.15 23.90
CA LYS A 150 -11.82 1.77 24.99
C LYS A 150 -11.88 0.26 25.21
N GLN A 151 -11.75 -0.53 24.16
CA GLN A 151 -11.78 -2.00 24.22
C GLN A 151 -10.43 -2.60 24.63
N GLY A 152 -9.39 -1.78 24.85
CA GLY A 152 -8.03 -2.25 25.09
C GLY A 152 -7.37 -2.92 23.89
N ALA A 153 -8.02 -2.89 22.72
CA ALA A 153 -7.49 -3.43 21.49
C ALA A 153 -6.30 -2.56 21.01
N ARG A 154 -5.12 -3.15 20.98
CA ARG A 154 -3.96 -2.52 20.36
C ARG A 154 -4.14 -2.62 18.86
N THR A 155 -4.02 -1.51 18.14
CA THR A 155 -3.95 -1.54 16.68
C THR A 155 -2.62 -2.22 16.30
N PRO A 156 -2.61 -3.54 15.95
CA PRO A 156 -1.35 -4.30 15.93
C PRO A 156 -0.34 -3.76 14.92
N ILE A 157 -0.84 -3.26 13.80
CA ILE A 157 -0.02 -2.76 12.70
C ILE A 157 0.64 -1.43 13.03
N ARG A 158 -0.09 -0.52 13.66
CA ARG A 158 0.43 0.80 14.02
C ARG A 158 1.65 0.73 14.95
N ARG A 159 1.65 -0.20 15.91
CA ARG A 159 2.80 -0.42 16.79
C ARG A 159 3.99 -1.07 16.10
N ARG A 160 3.74 -2.01 15.19
CA ARG A 160 4.80 -2.69 14.43
C ARG A 160 5.49 -1.75 13.45
N LEU A 161 4.74 -0.86 12.83
CA LEU A 161 5.25 0.04 11.81
C LEU A 161 5.85 1.34 12.39
N GLY A 162 5.82 1.53 13.72
CA GLY A 162 6.29 2.77 14.34
C GLY A 162 5.54 4.03 13.89
N LEU A 163 4.35 3.86 13.34
CA LEU A 163 3.49 4.95 12.90
C LEU A 163 2.73 5.51 14.11
N SER A 164 3.11 6.69 14.51
CA SER A 164 2.43 7.45 15.56
C SER A 164 1.17 8.13 15.04
#